data_78b1a2261dbf0d92211a32d64f210e58
#
_entry.id   78b1a2261dbf0d92211a32d64f210e58
#
_cell.length_a   1.000
_cell.length_b   1.000
_cell.length_c   1.000
_cell.angle_alpha   90.00
_cell.angle_beta   90.00
_cell.angle_gamma   90.00
#
_symmetry.space_group_name_H-M   'P 1'
#
loop_
_entity.id
_entity.type
_entity.pdbx_description
1 polymer ?
#
loop_
_entity_poly.entity_id
_entity_poly.type
_entity_poly.pdbx_seq_one_letter_code
_entity_poly.pdbx_strand_id
1 'polypeptide(L)'
;MPFTTLLVDDDSTILTTLKSVFETRDFLVSTAISAGDAVTTLGQQSFDLVVTDMRMETETAGFEVVRCAKSKGDKPVVIILSAYPIPATDWRKAGADAMFMKGGGIFRILDDIERLLRTHAKLPAAH
;
A
#
# COMPACT_ATOMS: atom_id res chain seq x y z
N MET A 1 17.97 1.57 -7.18
CA MET A 1 16.73 1.70 -7.95
C MET A 1 15.55 1.79 -6.99
N PRO A 2 14.64 2.71 -7.23
CA PRO A 2 13.51 2.89 -6.32
C PRO A 2 12.46 1.80 -6.45
N PHE A 3 11.74 1.56 -5.36
CA PHE A 3 10.54 0.73 -5.38
C PHE A 3 9.38 1.50 -5.98
N THR A 4 8.58 0.83 -6.80
CA THR A 4 7.34 1.40 -7.35
C THR A 4 6.21 1.15 -6.36
N THR A 5 5.44 2.19 -6.06
CA THR A 5 4.43 2.16 -5.01
C THR A 5 3.11 2.74 -5.49
N LEU A 6 2.02 2.06 -5.17
CA LEU A 6 0.67 2.60 -5.33
C LEU A 6 0.13 2.97 -3.94
N LEU A 7 -0.23 4.24 -3.76
CA LEU A 7 -0.88 4.72 -2.55
C LEU A 7 -2.37 4.92 -2.85
N VAL A 8 -3.23 4.35 -2.02
CA VAL A 8 -4.68 4.39 -2.21
C VAL A 8 -5.35 4.99 -0.98
N ASP A 9 -6.03 6.11 -1.14
CA ASP A 9 -6.79 6.77 -0.09
C ASP A 9 -7.80 7.70 -0.76
N ASP A 10 -9.01 7.82 -0.22
CA ASP A 10 -10.03 8.71 -0.77
C ASP A 10 -9.84 10.16 -0.32
N ASP A 11 -8.92 10.43 0.58
CA ASP A 11 -8.56 11.78 1.00
C ASP A 11 -7.34 12.26 0.20
N SER A 12 -7.58 13.19 -0.72
CA SER A 12 -6.52 13.70 -1.60
C SER A 12 -5.41 14.45 -0.84
N THR A 13 -5.74 15.06 0.28
CA THR A 13 -4.74 15.74 1.13
C THR A 13 -3.79 14.73 1.75
N ILE A 14 -4.33 13.62 2.25
CA ILE A 14 -3.52 12.52 2.80
C ILE A 14 -2.64 11.94 1.69
N LEU A 15 -3.19 11.68 0.51
CA LEU A 15 -2.41 11.16 -0.62
C LEU A 15 -1.24 12.06 -0.98
N THR A 16 -1.47 13.37 -1.07
CA THR A 16 -0.42 14.33 -1.41
C THR A 16 0.69 14.31 -0.37
N THR A 17 0.32 14.28 0.91
CA THR A 17 1.29 14.22 2.01
C THR A 17 2.09 12.92 1.99
N LEU A 18 1.41 11.79 1.88
CA LEU A 18 2.07 10.48 1.84
C LEU A 18 3.00 10.36 0.64
N LYS A 19 2.54 10.82 -0.53
CA LYS A 19 3.37 10.79 -1.73
C LYS A 19 4.68 11.55 -1.51
N SER A 20 4.60 12.76 -0.97
CA SER A 20 5.80 13.55 -0.68
C SER A 20 6.74 12.82 0.27
N VAL A 21 6.21 12.24 1.34
CA VAL A 21 7.02 11.53 2.33
C VAL A 21 7.68 10.30 1.71
N PHE A 22 6.95 9.50 0.95
CA PHE A 22 7.50 8.32 0.29
C PHE A 22 8.60 8.70 -0.72
N GLU A 23 8.38 9.78 -1.44
CA GLU A 23 9.38 10.26 -2.41
C GLU A 23 10.68 10.69 -1.76
N THR A 24 10.66 11.12 -0.49
CA THR A 24 11.92 11.43 0.23
C THR A 24 12.78 10.19 0.45
N ARG A 25 12.21 9.00 0.36
CA ARG A 25 12.91 7.72 0.49
C ARG A 25 13.09 7.03 -0.87
N ASP A 26 13.01 7.79 -1.95
CA ASP A 26 13.22 7.33 -3.33
C ASP A 26 12.18 6.32 -3.83
N PHE A 27 10.98 6.29 -3.24
CA PHE A 27 9.88 5.53 -3.84
C PHE A 27 9.34 6.27 -5.06
N LEU A 28 9.03 5.53 -6.11
CA LEU A 28 8.28 6.07 -7.25
C LEU A 28 6.80 5.84 -6.98
N VAL A 29 6.05 6.92 -6.84
CA VAL A 29 4.69 6.86 -6.30
C VAL A 29 3.64 7.17 -7.36
N SER A 30 2.65 6.29 -7.47
CA SER A 30 1.38 6.56 -8.15
C SER A 30 0.28 6.58 -7.09
N THR A 31 -0.80 7.28 -7.34
CA THR A 31 -1.91 7.40 -6.39
C THR A 31 -3.22 6.97 -7.01
N ALA A 32 -4.13 6.50 -6.16
CA ALA A 32 -5.50 6.17 -6.53
C ALA A 32 -6.44 6.68 -5.42
N ILE A 33 -7.62 7.18 -5.80
CA ILE A 33 -8.53 7.85 -4.87
C ILE A 33 -9.68 6.95 -4.41
N SER A 34 -9.71 5.70 -4.87
CA SER A 34 -10.76 4.75 -4.54
C SER A 34 -10.25 3.34 -4.81
N ALA A 35 -10.96 2.34 -4.30
CA ALA A 35 -10.66 0.96 -4.62
C ALA A 35 -10.86 0.69 -6.12
N GLY A 36 -11.90 1.25 -6.72
CA GLY A 36 -12.13 1.11 -8.16
C GLY A 36 -10.98 1.69 -8.99
N ASP A 37 -10.50 2.87 -8.62
CA ASP A 37 -9.35 3.49 -9.28
C ASP A 37 -8.09 2.65 -9.10
N ALA A 38 -7.88 2.10 -7.90
CA ALA A 38 -6.74 1.23 -7.62
C ALA A 38 -6.78 -0.04 -8.46
N VAL A 39 -7.94 -0.67 -8.59
CA VAL A 39 -8.11 -1.88 -9.40
C VAL A 39 -7.77 -1.59 -10.87
N THR A 40 -8.23 -0.46 -11.39
CA THR A 40 -7.91 -0.03 -12.76
C THR A 40 -6.41 0.17 -12.92
N THR A 41 -5.77 0.85 -11.99
CA THR A 41 -4.33 1.12 -12.02
C THR A 41 -3.52 -0.17 -11.93
N LEU A 42 -3.92 -1.08 -11.06
CA LEU A 42 -3.28 -2.38 -10.91
C LEU A 42 -3.40 -3.24 -12.18
N GLY A 43 -4.43 -3.02 -12.98
CA GLY A 43 -4.57 -3.68 -14.27
C GLY A 43 -3.66 -3.13 -15.36
N GLN A 44 -3.13 -1.93 -15.17
CA GLN A 44 -2.34 -1.22 -16.16
C GLN A 44 -0.83 -1.28 -15.92
N GLN A 45 -0.40 -1.42 -14.67
CA GLN A 45 1.03 -1.44 -14.35
C GLN A 45 1.30 -2.27 -13.09
N SER A 46 2.55 -2.70 -12.94
CA SER A 46 3.01 -3.48 -11.80
C SER A 46 3.60 -2.58 -10.72
N PHE A 47 3.49 -3.03 -9.47
CA PHE A 47 4.03 -2.32 -8.32
C PHE A 47 4.78 -3.27 -7.40
N ASP A 48 5.81 -2.77 -6.74
CA ASP A 48 6.51 -3.50 -5.68
C ASP A 48 5.74 -3.45 -4.37
N LEU A 49 5.02 -2.34 -4.14
CA LEU A 49 4.33 -2.04 -2.90
C LEU A 49 2.97 -1.41 -3.19
N VAL A 50 1.97 -1.84 -2.45
CA VAL A 50 0.65 -1.19 -2.45
C VAL A 50 0.31 -0.83 -1.00
N VAL A 51 0.00 0.44 -0.75
CA VAL A 51 -0.44 0.91 0.57
C VAL A 51 -1.84 1.46 0.40
N THR A 52 -2.80 0.86 1.08
CA THR A 52 -4.20 1.24 0.93
C THR A 52 -4.83 1.61 2.25
N ASP A 53 -5.66 2.66 2.23
CA ASP A 53 -6.63 2.92 3.29
C ASP A 53 -7.65 1.78 3.31
N MET A 54 -8.33 1.61 4.44
CA MET A 54 -9.34 0.57 4.58
C MET A 54 -10.71 1.02 4.14
N ARG A 55 -11.18 2.13 4.70
CA ARG A 55 -12.53 2.64 4.43
C ARG A 55 -12.47 3.71 3.35
N MET A 56 -13.15 3.46 2.26
CA MET A 56 -13.23 4.39 1.12
C MET A 56 -14.67 4.39 0.62
N GLU A 57 -14.96 3.83 -0.57
CA GLU A 57 -16.33 3.73 -1.08
C GLU A 57 -17.21 2.85 -0.18
N THR A 58 -16.60 1.85 0.47
CA THR A 58 -17.23 0.99 1.45
C THR A 58 -16.30 0.83 2.66
N GLU A 59 -16.82 0.25 3.73
CA GLU A 59 -16.02 0.00 4.93
C GLU A 59 -14.92 -1.05 4.69
N THR A 60 -15.07 -1.87 3.67
CA THR A 60 -14.11 -2.95 3.35
C THR A 60 -13.39 -2.74 2.03
N ALA A 61 -13.43 -1.53 1.48
CA ALA A 61 -12.82 -1.23 0.19
C ALA A 61 -11.34 -1.59 0.15
N GLY A 62 -10.60 -1.38 1.24
CA GLY A 62 -9.19 -1.74 1.33
C GLY A 62 -8.94 -3.22 1.10
N PHE A 63 -9.84 -4.10 1.54
CA PHE A 63 -9.70 -5.54 1.29
C PHE A 63 -9.84 -5.88 -0.19
N GLU A 64 -10.65 -5.14 -0.92
CA GLU A 64 -10.75 -5.32 -2.37
C GLU A 64 -9.42 -4.99 -3.06
N VAL A 65 -8.78 -3.92 -2.64
CA VAL A 65 -7.45 -3.53 -3.15
C VAL A 65 -6.44 -4.61 -2.84
N VAL A 66 -6.43 -5.12 -1.60
CA VAL A 66 -5.50 -6.19 -1.18
C VAL A 66 -5.68 -7.43 -2.07
N ARG A 67 -6.92 -7.88 -2.23
CA ARG A 67 -7.20 -9.08 -3.03
C ARG A 67 -6.79 -8.89 -4.48
N CYS A 68 -7.09 -7.74 -5.06
CA CYS A 68 -6.70 -7.43 -6.42
C CYS A 68 -5.17 -7.43 -6.57
N ALA A 69 -4.48 -6.75 -5.69
CA ALA A 69 -3.02 -6.67 -5.74
C ALA A 69 -2.37 -8.06 -5.60
N LYS A 70 -2.86 -8.87 -4.67
CA LYS A 70 -2.31 -10.21 -4.43
C LYS A 70 -2.67 -11.21 -5.54
N SER A 71 -3.63 -10.90 -6.40
CA SER A 71 -3.93 -11.73 -7.56
C SER A 71 -2.96 -11.54 -8.72
N LYS A 72 -2.10 -10.50 -8.66
CA LYS A 72 -1.13 -10.24 -9.72
C LYS A 72 0.03 -11.22 -9.63
N GLY A 73 0.61 -11.54 -10.79
CA GLY A 73 1.68 -12.53 -10.88
C GLY A 73 2.94 -12.15 -10.11
N ASP A 74 3.26 -10.87 -10.04
CA ASP A 74 4.43 -10.35 -9.34
C ASP A 74 4.20 -10.11 -7.84
N LYS A 75 3.00 -10.30 -7.35
CA LYS A 75 2.60 -10.26 -5.93
C LYS A 75 3.30 -9.17 -5.13
N PRO A 76 2.85 -7.92 -5.24
CA PRO A 76 3.45 -6.84 -4.47
C PRO A 76 3.29 -7.07 -2.97
N VAL A 77 4.14 -6.43 -2.17
CA VAL A 77 3.89 -6.30 -0.74
C VAL A 77 2.68 -5.37 -0.58
N VAL A 78 1.70 -5.77 0.22
CA VAL A 78 0.47 -5.00 0.41
C VAL A 78 0.29 -4.66 1.89
N ILE A 79 0.14 -3.37 2.16
CA ILE A 79 0.02 -2.79 3.49
C ILE A 79 -1.32 -2.08 3.57
N ILE A 80 -2.03 -2.27 4.69
CA ILE A 80 -3.20 -1.45 5.01
C ILE A 80 -2.76 -0.38 6.00
N LEU A 81 -3.08 0.88 5.71
CA LEU A 81 -2.84 2.01 6.58
C LEU A 81 -4.20 2.56 6.99
N SER A 82 -4.60 2.34 8.23
CA SER A 82 -5.98 2.59 8.67
C SER A 82 -6.05 3.52 9.86
N ALA A 83 -7.10 4.35 9.91
CA ALA A 83 -7.41 5.17 11.08
C ALA A 83 -8.03 4.35 12.22
N TYR A 84 -8.44 3.11 11.94
CA TYR A 84 -9.12 2.23 12.89
C TYR A 84 -8.38 0.91 13.01
N PRO A 85 -8.35 0.30 14.22
CA PRO A 85 -7.73 -1.02 14.35
C PRO A 85 -8.52 -2.06 13.57
N ILE A 86 -7.79 -2.97 12.93
CA ILE A 86 -8.36 -4.09 12.19
C ILE A 86 -7.77 -5.35 12.80
N PRO A 87 -8.60 -6.32 13.21
CA PRO A 87 -8.07 -7.57 13.77
C PRO A 87 -7.09 -8.25 12.81
N ALA A 88 -6.00 -8.75 13.34
CA ALA A 88 -4.97 -9.39 12.52
C ALA A 88 -5.52 -10.57 11.72
N THR A 89 -6.48 -11.30 12.29
CA THR A 89 -7.14 -12.39 11.58
C THR A 89 -7.81 -11.90 10.29
N ASP A 90 -8.36 -10.70 10.31
CA ASP A 90 -9.11 -10.16 9.16
C ASP A 90 -8.18 -9.69 8.05
N TRP A 91 -7.17 -8.88 8.39
CA TRP A 91 -6.29 -8.36 7.34
C TRP A 91 -5.36 -9.44 6.79
N ARG A 92 -4.96 -10.41 7.61
CA ARG A 92 -4.18 -11.56 7.13
C ARG A 92 -5.00 -12.46 6.21
N LYS A 93 -6.25 -12.70 6.57
CA LYS A 93 -7.17 -13.50 5.73
C LYS A 93 -7.40 -12.83 4.38
N ALA A 94 -7.48 -11.51 4.34
CA ALA A 94 -7.60 -10.76 3.09
C ALA A 94 -6.33 -10.85 2.23
N GLY A 95 -5.19 -11.15 2.83
CA GLY A 95 -3.92 -11.31 2.14
C GLY A 95 -2.93 -10.18 2.34
N ALA A 96 -3.23 -9.20 3.20
CA ALA A 96 -2.29 -8.11 3.49
C ALA A 96 -1.06 -8.64 4.23
N ASP A 97 0.08 -8.02 3.97
CA ASP A 97 1.34 -8.40 4.62
C ASP A 97 1.51 -7.72 5.97
N ALA A 98 0.90 -6.56 6.15
CA ALA A 98 0.92 -5.83 7.42
C ALA A 98 -0.20 -4.78 7.46
N MET A 99 -0.48 -4.29 8.65
CA MET A 99 -1.40 -3.18 8.87
C MET A 99 -0.76 -2.21 9.87
N PHE A 100 -0.83 -0.92 9.55
CA PHE A 100 -0.35 0.13 10.44
C PHE A 100 -1.47 1.13 10.70
N MET A 101 -1.46 1.74 11.89
CA MET A 101 -2.42 2.76 12.25
C MET A 101 -1.97 4.12 11.70
N LYS A 102 -2.89 4.86 11.08
CA LYS A 102 -2.66 6.28 10.76
C LYS A 102 -2.44 7.04 12.07
N GLY A 103 -1.64 8.08 12.03
CA GLY A 103 -1.31 8.84 13.23
C GLY A 103 -0.11 8.34 13.99
N GLY A 104 0.44 7.17 13.67
CA GLY A 104 1.75 6.75 14.12
C GLY A 104 2.84 7.52 13.37
N GLY A 105 4.08 7.40 13.78
CA GLY A 105 5.18 8.07 13.09
C GLY A 105 5.37 7.52 11.69
N ILE A 106 5.13 8.36 10.67
CA ILE A 106 5.20 7.90 9.29
C ILE A 106 6.60 7.39 8.91
N PHE A 107 7.66 8.00 9.44
CA PHE A 107 9.01 7.55 9.13
C PHE A 107 9.33 6.19 9.75
N ARG A 108 8.76 5.89 10.93
CA ARG A 108 8.87 4.55 11.51
C ARG A 108 8.12 3.52 10.67
N ILE A 109 6.94 3.90 10.17
CA ILE A 109 6.16 3.04 9.26
C ILE A 109 6.97 2.77 7.99
N LEU A 110 7.63 3.79 7.43
CA LEU A 110 8.50 3.62 6.27
C LEU A 110 9.66 2.66 6.54
N ASP A 111 10.27 2.75 7.72
CA ASP A 111 11.33 1.82 8.12
C ASP A 111 10.82 0.37 8.12
N ASP A 112 9.63 0.17 8.67
CA ASP A 112 8.99 -1.16 8.72
C ASP A 112 8.62 -1.66 7.33
N ILE A 113 8.13 -0.78 6.47
CA ILE A 113 7.80 -1.11 5.08
C ILE A 113 9.06 -1.53 4.33
N GLU A 114 10.14 -0.78 4.45
CA GLU A 114 11.40 -1.12 3.81
C GLU A 114 11.93 -2.47 4.28
N ARG A 115 11.77 -2.76 5.57
CA ARG A 115 12.14 -4.07 6.12
C ARG A 115 11.28 -5.19 5.52
N LEU A 116 9.97 -4.98 5.38
CA LEU A 116 9.07 -5.95 4.76
C LEU A 116 9.44 -6.19 3.29
N LEU A 117 9.77 -5.14 2.55
CA LEU A 117 10.19 -5.28 1.17
C LEU A 117 11.42 -6.16 1.05
N ARG A 118 12.40 -5.96 1.92
CA ARG A 118 13.61 -6.81 1.95
C ARG A 118 13.28 -8.25 2.34
N THR A 119 12.43 -8.43 3.35
CA THR A 119 12.05 -9.75 3.86
C THR A 119 11.30 -10.57 2.80
N HIS A 120 10.50 -9.93 1.96
CA HIS A 120 9.76 -10.61 0.90
C HIS A 120 10.58 -10.72 -0.39
N ALA A 121 11.88 -10.56 -0.30
CA ALA A 121 12.78 -10.60 -1.44
C ALA A 121 12.41 -9.61 -2.55
N LYS A 122 11.70 -8.53 -2.17
CA LYS A 122 11.45 -7.43 -3.08
C LYS A 122 12.69 -6.57 -3.10
N LEU A 123 13.41 -6.62 -4.22
CA LEU A 123 14.61 -5.81 -4.41
C LEU A 123 14.32 -4.82 -5.52
N PRO A 124 14.87 -3.61 -5.45
CA PRO A 124 14.73 -2.67 -6.55
C PRO A 124 15.22 -3.27 -7.85
N ALA A 125 14.61 -2.87 -8.94
CA ALA A 125 14.75 -3.53 -10.24
C ALA A 125 16.16 -3.55 -10.83
N ALA A 126 17.11 -2.90 -10.20
CA ALA A 126 18.47 -2.80 -10.74
C ALA A 126 19.40 -3.91 -10.31
N HIS A 127 18.91 -4.88 -9.56
CA HIS A 127 19.87 -5.89 -9.14
C HIS A 127 19.66 -7.24 -9.79
#